data_9ca7325446766388b7ef22a530efe1dc
#
_entry.id   9ca7325446766388b7ef22a530efe1dc
#
_cell.length_a   1.000
_cell.length_b   1.000
_cell.length_c   1.000
_cell.angle_alpha   90.00
_cell.angle_beta   90.00
_cell.angle_gamma   90.00
#
_symmetry.space_group_name_H-M   'P 1'
#
loop_
_entity.id
_entity.type
_entity.pdbx_description
1 polymer ?
#
loop_
_entity_poly.entity_id
_entity_poly.type
_entity_poly.pdbx_seq_one_letter_code
_entity_poly.pdbx_strand_id
1 'polypeptide(L)'
;KKYPDFKSGRLSIYVNAVLFSVCLFLFDLETTMYSIIFVAILYTVADRFHDQNINVAALIFTDVSTVQTEILQKMGRGVTFWNGYGAYTNHPKKILFCAVNKYEIGELQEIIHEQDPSAFVTFFVGPLVHGGFEKRL
;
A
#
# COMPACT_ATOMS: atom_id res chain seq x y z
N LYS A 1 19.97 16.29 6.36
CA LYS A 1 21.00 15.34 5.88
C LYS A 1 20.32 14.40 4.91
N LYS A 2 20.54 14.62 3.63
CA LYS A 2 20.00 13.80 2.54
C LYS A 2 20.85 12.51 2.49
N TYR A 3 20.33 11.42 3.00
CA TYR A 3 20.96 10.13 2.76
C TYR A 3 20.80 9.82 1.26
N PRO A 4 21.88 9.49 0.55
CA PRO A 4 21.75 9.04 -0.83
C PRO A 4 20.86 7.81 -0.84
N ASP A 5 19.94 7.73 -1.81
CA ASP A 5 19.10 6.57 -2.06
C ASP A 5 20.02 5.35 -2.29
N PHE A 6 20.34 4.69 -1.20
CA PHE A 6 21.13 3.48 -1.23
C PHE A 6 20.20 2.39 -1.77
N LYS A 7 20.30 2.15 -3.06
CA LYS A 7 19.51 1.11 -3.72
C LYS A 7 19.96 -0.24 -3.17
N SER A 8 19.32 -0.68 -2.09
CA SER A 8 19.61 -1.94 -1.38
C SER A 8 19.65 -3.14 -2.33
N GLY A 9 18.86 -3.13 -3.40
CA GLY A 9 18.90 -4.14 -4.43
C GLY A 9 20.23 -4.24 -5.19
N ARG A 10 20.93 -3.13 -5.44
CA ARG A 10 22.26 -3.17 -6.09
C ARG A 10 23.31 -3.76 -5.18
N LEU A 11 23.29 -3.38 -3.90
CA LEU A 11 24.21 -3.95 -2.92
C LEU A 11 24.02 -5.47 -2.80
N SER A 12 22.77 -5.93 -2.74
CA SER A 12 22.42 -7.35 -2.69
C SER A 12 22.99 -8.13 -3.87
N ILE A 13 22.91 -7.58 -5.10
CA ILE A 13 23.48 -8.20 -6.30
C ILE A 13 25.00 -8.36 -6.17
N TYR A 14 25.73 -7.33 -5.73
CA TYR A 14 27.18 -7.41 -5.56
C TYR A 14 27.58 -8.41 -4.47
N VAL A 15 26.90 -8.41 -3.35
CA VAL A 15 27.16 -9.36 -2.26
C VAL A 15 26.92 -10.79 -2.73
N ASN A 16 25.82 -11.07 -3.43
CA ASN A 16 25.55 -12.40 -3.98
C ASN A 16 26.54 -12.81 -5.07
N ALA A 17 26.98 -11.89 -5.94
CA ALA A 17 28.00 -12.19 -6.94
C ALA A 17 29.32 -12.64 -6.30
N VAL A 18 29.77 -11.94 -5.25
CA VAL A 18 30.97 -12.33 -4.50
C VAL A 18 30.76 -13.68 -3.82
N LEU A 19 29.61 -13.88 -3.17
CA LEU A 19 29.29 -15.12 -2.46
C LEU A 19 29.27 -16.32 -3.41
N PHE A 20 28.63 -16.22 -4.58
CA PHE A 20 28.61 -17.30 -5.57
C PHE A 20 29.97 -17.55 -6.18
N SER A 21 30.80 -16.52 -6.37
CA SER A 21 32.19 -16.71 -6.79
C SER A 21 32.99 -17.52 -5.77
N VAL A 22 32.84 -17.24 -4.49
CA VAL A 22 33.47 -18.02 -3.41
C VAL A 22 32.92 -19.45 -3.38
N CYS A 23 31.61 -19.63 -3.52
CA CYS A 23 30.97 -20.96 -3.57
C CYS A 23 31.56 -21.81 -4.71
N LEU A 24 31.77 -21.21 -5.88
CA LEU A 24 32.35 -21.91 -7.04
C LEU A 24 33.76 -22.43 -6.77
N PHE A 25 34.55 -21.76 -5.93
CA PHE A 25 35.90 -22.20 -5.54
C PHE A 25 35.90 -23.25 -4.41
N LEU A 26 34.90 -23.18 -3.51
CA LEU A 26 34.85 -24.06 -2.34
C LEU A 26 34.04 -25.34 -2.58
N PHE A 27 33.07 -25.27 -3.50
CA PHE A 27 32.17 -26.37 -3.83
C PHE A 27 32.26 -26.67 -5.33
N ASP A 28 31.39 -27.52 -5.81
CA ASP A 28 31.27 -27.87 -7.23
C ASP A 28 30.35 -26.88 -8.00
N LEU A 29 30.45 -26.94 -9.31
CA LEU A 29 29.63 -26.11 -10.23
C LEU A 29 28.15 -26.39 -10.04
N GLU A 30 27.77 -27.64 -9.83
CA GLU A 30 26.39 -28.08 -9.71
C GLU A 30 25.72 -27.45 -8.50
N THR A 31 26.34 -27.51 -7.33
CA THR A 31 25.87 -26.90 -6.09
C THR A 31 25.72 -25.38 -6.21
N THR A 32 26.70 -24.74 -6.89
CA THR A 32 26.66 -23.29 -7.12
C THR A 32 25.49 -22.91 -8.03
N MET A 33 25.21 -23.66 -9.10
CA MET A 33 24.07 -23.42 -10.00
C MET A 33 22.72 -23.57 -9.27
N TYR A 34 22.55 -24.60 -8.45
CA TYR A 34 21.34 -24.75 -7.64
C TYR A 34 21.14 -23.59 -6.67
N SER A 35 22.20 -23.11 -6.07
CA SER A 35 22.15 -21.95 -5.16
C SER A 35 21.72 -20.67 -5.89
N ILE A 36 22.20 -20.44 -7.10
CA ILE A 36 21.79 -19.28 -7.94
C ILE A 36 20.31 -19.39 -8.29
N ILE A 37 19.84 -20.57 -8.75
CA ILE A 37 18.44 -20.80 -9.09
C ILE A 37 17.55 -20.59 -7.86
N PHE A 38 17.93 -21.13 -6.70
CA PHE A 38 17.20 -20.94 -5.46
C PHE A 38 17.06 -19.48 -5.08
N VAL A 39 18.15 -18.72 -5.13
CA VAL A 39 18.13 -17.27 -4.81
C VAL A 39 17.29 -16.49 -5.83
N ALA A 40 17.35 -16.83 -7.11
CA ALA A 40 16.53 -16.18 -8.14
C ALA A 40 15.04 -16.41 -7.88
N ILE A 41 14.64 -17.64 -7.53
CA ILE A 41 13.25 -17.96 -7.16
C ILE A 41 12.86 -17.20 -5.89
N LEU A 42 13.72 -17.21 -4.87
CA LEU A 42 13.46 -16.53 -3.60
C LEU A 42 13.22 -15.02 -3.80
N TYR A 43 14.04 -14.35 -4.60
CA TYR A 43 13.85 -12.93 -4.92
C TYR A 43 12.57 -12.69 -5.70
N THR A 44 12.24 -13.55 -6.67
CA THR A 44 11.00 -13.42 -7.45
C THR A 44 9.76 -13.56 -6.55
N VAL A 45 9.80 -14.51 -5.61
CA VAL A 45 8.73 -14.70 -4.64
C VAL A 45 8.66 -13.52 -3.67
N ALA A 46 9.81 -13.11 -3.11
CA ALA A 46 9.87 -11.98 -2.19
C ALA A 46 9.35 -10.69 -2.83
N ASP A 47 9.70 -10.41 -4.07
CA ASP A 47 9.26 -9.21 -4.82
C ASP A 47 7.74 -9.21 -5.01
N ARG A 48 7.16 -10.40 -5.25
CA ARG A 48 5.71 -10.57 -5.40
C ARG A 48 4.93 -10.30 -4.11
N PHE A 49 5.55 -10.58 -2.96
CA PHE A 49 4.94 -10.39 -1.64
C PHE A 49 5.35 -9.06 -0.97
N HIS A 50 6.30 -8.32 -1.55
CA HIS A 50 6.84 -7.09 -0.94
C HIS A 50 5.93 -5.86 -1.12
N ASP A 51 4.80 -5.97 -1.80
CA ASP A 51 3.81 -4.89 -2.00
C ASP A 51 3.09 -4.45 -0.70
N GLN A 52 3.68 -4.74 0.47
CA GLN A 52 3.01 -4.64 1.78
C GLN A 52 2.72 -3.22 2.28
N ASN A 53 3.10 -2.17 1.59
CA ASN A 53 2.97 -0.82 2.15
C ASN A 53 2.49 0.23 1.11
N ILE A 54 1.61 -0.18 0.22
CA ILE A 54 1.00 0.76 -0.73
C ILE A 54 -0.10 1.52 0.02
N ASN A 55 0.17 2.79 0.29
CA ASN A 55 -0.86 3.71 0.78
C ASN A 55 -1.85 3.99 -0.36
N VAL A 56 -3.10 4.06 0.00
CA VAL A 56 -4.20 4.39 -0.90
C VAL A 56 -4.98 5.54 -0.30
N ALA A 57 -5.20 6.59 -1.08
CA ALA A 57 -6.11 7.64 -0.69
C ALA A 57 -7.50 7.33 -1.26
N ALA A 58 -8.50 7.29 -0.40
CA ALA A 58 -9.90 7.14 -0.76
C ALA A 58 -10.59 8.50 -0.71
N LEU A 59 -11.30 8.84 -1.77
CA LEU A 59 -12.19 9.97 -1.84
C LEU A 59 -13.61 9.44 -1.98
N ILE A 60 -14.43 9.66 -0.95
CA ILE A 60 -15.76 9.08 -0.79
C ILE A 60 -16.80 10.20 -0.90
N PHE A 61 -17.81 10.02 -1.74
CA PHE A 61 -18.91 10.95 -1.92
C PHE A 61 -20.17 10.28 -1.38
N THR A 62 -20.74 10.84 -0.31
CA THR A 62 -21.90 10.26 0.38
C THR A 62 -22.85 11.35 0.87
N ASP A 63 -24.11 10.99 1.03
CA ASP A 63 -25.11 11.84 1.64
C ASP A 63 -25.30 11.52 3.14
N VAL A 64 -24.66 10.43 3.62
CA VAL A 64 -24.85 9.87 4.96
C VAL A 64 -23.69 10.23 5.88
N SER A 65 -24.01 10.81 7.04
CA SER A 65 -23.02 11.26 8.02
C SER A 65 -22.39 10.13 8.82
N THR A 66 -23.03 8.96 8.90
CA THR A 66 -22.55 7.83 9.72
C THR A 66 -21.31 7.18 9.13
N VAL A 67 -21.09 7.26 7.80
CA VAL A 67 -19.93 6.68 7.12
C VAL A 67 -18.61 7.13 7.76
N GLN A 68 -18.46 8.42 8.04
CA GLN A 68 -17.24 8.95 8.67
C GLN A 68 -17.02 8.38 10.09
N THR A 69 -18.09 8.20 10.85
CA THR A 69 -18.03 7.70 12.23
C THR A 69 -17.66 6.22 12.25
N GLU A 70 -18.24 5.44 11.35
CA GLU A 70 -17.94 4.01 11.20
C GLU A 70 -16.49 3.75 10.77
N ILE A 71 -15.97 4.52 9.81
CA ILE A 71 -14.56 4.42 9.41
C ILE A 71 -13.65 4.73 10.60
N LEU A 72 -13.96 5.78 11.36
CA LEU A 72 -13.16 6.14 12.53
C LEU A 72 -13.19 5.07 13.63
N GLN A 73 -14.37 4.49 13.89
CA GLN A 73 -14.56 3.51 14.97
C GLN A 73 -14.06 2.11 14.61
N LYS A 74 -14.40 1.60 13.42
CA LYS A 74 -14.03 0.25 13.00
C LYS A 74 -12.58 0.16 12.55
N MET A 75 -12.14 1.09 11.70
CA MET A 75 -10.79 1.05 11.13
C MET A 75 -9.76 1.86 11.92
N GLY A 76 -10.19 2.75 12.80
CA GLY A 76 -9.30 3.67 13.54
C GLY A 76 -8.51 4.60 12.61
N ARG A 77 -9.03 4.90 11.42
CA ARG A 77 -8.40 5.78 10.44
C ARG A 77 -8.95 7.18 10.51
N GLY A 78 -8.04 8.17 10.40
CA GLY A 78 -8.43 9.57 10.33
C GLY A 78 -9.23 9.87 9.05
N VAL A 79 -10.32 10.58 9.21
CA VAL A 79 -11.16 11.01 8.10
C VAL A 79 -11.25 12.53 8.11
N THR A 80 -10.92 13.16 6.99
CA THR A 80 -11.14 14.58 6.77
C THR A 80 -12.35 14.74 5.87
N PHE A 81 -13.27 15.66 6.19
CA PHE A 81 -14.44 15.85 5.38
C PHE A 81 -14.71 17.34 5.08
N TRP A 82 -15.39 17.57 3.99
CA TRP A 82 -15.96 18.86 3.62
C TRP A 82 -17.31 18.68 2.91
N ASN A 83 -18.08 19.75 2.85
CA ASN A 83 -19.37 19.76 2.18
C ASN A 83 -19.21 20.26 0.75
N GLY A 84 -19.85 19.60 -0.18
CA GLY A 84 -19.94 19.97 -1.58
C GLY A 84 -21.37 19.90 -2.08
N TYR A 85 -21.58 20.21 -3.35
CA TYR A 85 -22.86 20.11 -4.02
C TYR A 85 -22.72 19.38 -5.33
N GLY A 86 -23.65 18.51 -5.64
CA GLY A 86 -23.72 17.89 -6.96
C GLY A 86 -24.09 18.94 -8.01
N ALA A 87 -23.24 19.15 -9.01
CA ALA A 87 -23.48 20.19 -10.01
C ALA A 87 -24.78 19.98 -10.82
N TYR A 88 -25.17 18.73 -11.03
CA TYR A 88 -26.38 18.38 -11.76
C TYR A 88 -27.63 18.40 -10.87
N THR A 89 -27.54 17.83 -9.68
CA THR A 89 -28.66 17.65 -8.77
C THR A 89 -28.89 18.84 -7.84
N ASN A 90 -27.86 19.67 -7.66
CA ASN A 90 -27.75 20.73 -6.65
C ASN A 90 -28.04 20.26 -5.21
N HIS A 91 -27.89 18.95 -4.95
CA HIS A 91 -28.02 18.39 -3.62
C HIS A 91 -26.69 18.48 -2.84
N PRO A 92 -26.74 18.77 -1.52
CA PRO A 92 -25.58 18.76 -0.68
C PRO A 92 -25.02 17.34 -0.60
N LYS A 93 -23.69 17.21 -0.70
CA LYS A 93 -22.96 15.95 -0.53
C LYS A 93 -21.81 16.15 0.45
N LYS A 94 -21.55 15.13 1.26
CA LYS A 94 -20.32 15.05 2.04
C LYS A 94 -19.25 14.37 1.22
N ILE A 95 -18.07 14.97 1.23
CA ILE A 95 -16.90 14.42 0.59
C ILE A 95 -15.94 14.06 1.71
N LEU A 96 -15.56 12.77 1.81
CA LEU A 96 -14.67 12.26 2.84
C LEU A 96 -13.34 11.88 2.18
N PHE A 97 -12.26 12.25 2.83
CA PHE A 97 -10.91 11.83 2.47
C PHE A 97 -10.33 10.96 3.56
N CYS A 98 -9.87 9.77 3.20
CA CYS A 98 -9.25 8.82 4.11
C CYS A 98 -8.03 8.19 3.45
N ALA A 99 -6.92 8.09 4.21
CA ALA A 99 -5.75 7.35 3.78
C ALA A 99 -5.75 5.97 4.45
N VAL A 100 -5.72 4.92 3.64
CA VAL A 100 -5.76 3.52 4.07
C VAL A 100 -4.62 2.73 3.45
N ASN A 101 -4.38 1.53 3.96
CA ASN A 101 -3.51 0.56 3.31
C ASN A 101 -4.27 -0.19 2.20
N LYS A 102 -3.56 -0.69 1.21
CA LYS A 102 -4.13 -1.51 0.12
C LYS A 102 -4.99 -2.67 0.63
N TYR A 103 -4.59 -3.28 1.73
CA TYR A 103 -5.33 -4.42 2.33
C TYR A 103 -6.62 -4.02 3.05
N GLU A 104 -6.75 -2.74 3.41
CA GLU A 104 -7.93 -2.20 4.09
C GLU A 104 -9.02 -1.72 3.11
N ILE A 105 -8.74 -1.77 1.80
CA ILE A 105 -9.71 -1.32 0.78
C ILE A 105 -11.01 -2.11 0.86
N GLY A 106 -10.92 -3.44 1.05
CA GLY A 106 -12.10 -4.31 1.15
C GLY A 106 -12.98 -3.94 2.33
N GLU A 107 -12.39 -3.79 3.50
CA GLU A 107 -13.09 -3.38 4.73
C GLU A 107 -13.72 -1.98 4.58
N LEU A 108 -12.97 -1.04 3.99
CA LEU A 108 -13.48 0.31 3.72
C LEU A 108 -14.69 0.28 2.79
N GLN A 109 -14.65 -0.52 1.73
CA GLN A 109 -15.76 -0.66 0.78
C GLN A 109 -16.99 -1.27 1.44
N GLU A 110 -16.80 -2.27 2.30
CA GLU A 110 -17.87 -2.92 3.06
C GLU A 110 -18.56 -1.92 4.00
N ILE A 111 -17.79 -1.16 4.78
CA ILE A 111 -18.31 -0.10 5.65
C ILE A 111 -19.10 0.93 4.86
N ILE A 112 -18.58 1.39 3.73
CA ILE A 112 -19.28 2.39 2.89
C ILE A 112 -20.59 1.82 2.38
N HIS A 113 -20.56 0.59 1.84
CA HIS A 113 -21.73 -0.04 1.25
C HIS A 113 -22.83 -0.34 2.28
N GLU A 114 -22.45 -0.74 3.49
CA GLU A 114 -23.39 -0.98 4.60
C GLU A 114 -24.14 0.31 5.01
N GLN A 115 -23.43 1.46 5.02
CA GLN A 115 -23.99 2.72 5.49
C GLN A 115 -24.70 3.50 4.39
N ASP A 116 -24.17 3.46 3.19
CA ASP A 116 -24.70 4.16 2.03
C ASP A 116 -24.43 3.38 0.74
N PRO A 117 -25.35 2.51 0.31
CA PRO A 117 -25.20 1.76 -0.94
C PRO A 117 -25.10 2.64 -2.20
N SER A 118 -25.48 3.92 -2.10
CA SER A 118 -25.43 4.89 -3.19
C SER A 118 -24.14 5.70 -3.22
N ALA A 119 -23.27 5.52 -2.22
CA ALA A 119 -22.03 6.24 -2.13
C ALA A 119 -21.08 5.89 -3.28
N PHE A 120 -20.36 6.89 -3.74
CA PHE A 120 -19.32 6.76 -4.76
C PHE A 120 -17.94 6.92 -4.14
N VAL A 121 -17.03 6.02 -4.44
CA VAL A 121 -15.65 6.06 -3.93
C VAL A 121 -14.64 5.96 -5.06
N THR A 122 -13.60 6.81 -4.99
CA THR A 122 -12.46 6.77 -5.89
C THR A 122 -11.19 6.49 -5.10
N PHE A 123 -10.40 5.53 -5.55
CA PHE A 123 -9.13 5.17 -4.94
C PHE A 123 -7.94 5.69 -5.75
N PHE A 124 -7.03 6.38 -5.09
CA PHE A 124 -5.76 6.81 -5.64
C PHE A 124 -4.64 5.96 -5.05
N VAL A 125 -4.06 5.09 -5.85
CA VAL A 125 -3.01 4.16 -5.42
C VAL A 125 -1.65 4.85 -5.46
N GLY A 126 -0.85 4.67 -4.40
CA GLY A 126 0.51 5.18 -4.31
C GLY A 126 0.66 6.66 -3.97
N PRO A 127 -0.25 7.29 -3.20
CA PRO A 127 -0.02 8.67 -2.75
C PRO A 127 1.20 8.71 -1.84
N LEU A 128 2.05 9.72 -2.05
CA LEU A 128 3.17 9.99 -1.16
C LEU A 128 2.65 10.79 0.04
N VAL A 129 2.54 10.14 1.19
CA VAL A 129 2.07 10.76 2.43
C VAL A 129 3.25 11.14 3.31
N HIS A 130 3.38 12.43 3.63
CA HIS A 130 4.37 12.96 4.55
C HIS A 130 3.67 13.62 5.74
N GLY A 131 4.24 13.47 6.94
CA GLY A 131 3.75 14.13 8.16
C GLY A 131 3.08 13.16 9.13
N GLY A 132 2.09 13.63 9.87
CA GLY A 132 1.46 12.95 11.01
C GLY A 132 0.64 11.70 10.69
N PHE A 133 0.97 10.96 9.63
CA PHE A 133 0.32 9.70 9.29
C PHE A 133 0.99 8.54 10.03
N GLU A 134 0.29 7.94 10.99
CA GLU A 134 0.76 6.72 11.65
C GLU A 134 0.57 5.51 10.74
N LYS A 135 1.68 4.87 10.40
CA LYS A 135 1.65 3.56 9.74
C LYS A 135 1.26 2.51 10.78
N ARG A 136 0.04 2.04 10.74
CA ARG A 136 -0.36 0.84 11.49
C ARG A 136 -0.02 -0.38 10.65
N LEU A 137 0.82 -1.24 11.20
CA LEU A 137 1.18 -2.55 10.65
C LEU A 137 0.12 -3.56 11.03
#